data_217e5f65676c0df056d8be91f5400d67
#
_entry.id   217e5f65676c0df056d8be91f5400d67
#
_cell.length_a   1.000
_cell.length_b   1.000
_cell.length_c   1.000
_cell.angle_alpha   90.00
_cell.angle_beta   90.00
_cell.angle_gamma   90.00
#
_symmetry.space_group_name_H-M   'P 1'
#
loop_
_entity.id
_entity.type
_entity.pdbx_description
1 polymer ?
#
loop_
_entity_poly.entity_id
_entity_poly.type
_entity_poly.pdbx_seq_one_letter_code
_entity_poly.pdbx_strand_id
1 'polypeptide(L)'
;MNILVTGARGFVGRNFCAQLNNIKNGKARCYGDLKIDEIFEYDLDSTSEQLDVWCQKASFVFNLAGVNRPKDNDEFMKGNFGFASTLLDTLKKHRNTCPVMLSSSAQASLTGRFGNSEYGRSKKAGEDLFLQYGKDTGAKVLVYRFPNLYGKWCRPNYNSAVATFCNNIANDLPIQVNDPCVELELLYIDDLVDEMIHALKGEEHRCEFEGLDVHPLVEGRYCYCPVTHKVTLGEIVDLLHQFAEMPKTLMIPEIPADSFAKRLYSTFLSYLPKEKAIFDLKMNVDQRGSFTELVHTLN
;
A
#
# COMPACT_ATOMS: atom_id res chain seq x y z
N MET A 1 11.91 -19.24 -4.94
CA MET A 1 12.44 -17.95 -5.45
C MET A 1 12.95 -17.09 -4.32
N ASN A 2 13.97 -16.28 -4.58
CA ASN A 2 14.52 -15.31 -3.62
C ASN A 2 13.98 -13.91 -3.97
N ILE A 3 13.36 -13.23 -3.03
CA ILE A 3 12.70 -11.95 -3.27
C ILE A 3 13.42 -10.86 -2.50
N LEU A 4 13.92 -9.84 -3.19
CA LEU A 4 14.51 -8.65 -2.58
C LEU A 4 13.44 -7.55 -2.49
N VAL A 5 13.18 -7.07 -1.28
CA VAL A 5 12.28 -5.95 -1.01
C VAL A 5 13.08 -4.82 -0.40
N THR A 6 13.17 -3.68 -1.09
CA THR A 6 13.78 -2.46 -0.55
C THR A 6 12.71 -1.56 0.06
N GLY A 7 13.03 -0.83 1.13
CA GLY A 7 12.02 -0.11 1.92
C GLY A 7 11.09 -1.09 2.67
N ALA A 8 11.64 -2.22 3.10
CA ALA A 8 10.90 -3.35 3.70
C ALA A 8 10.16 -2.97 4.99
N ARG A 9 10.66 -1.98 5.76
CA ARG A 9 10.02 -1.50 7.00
C ARG A 9 9.07 -0.33 6.79
N GLY A 10 8.99 0.18 5.54
CA GLY A 10 7.98 1.18 5.14
C GLY A 10 6.57 0.61 5.15
N PHE A 11 5.57 1.48 4.96
CA PHE A 11 4.16 1.07 4.98
C PHE A 11 3.85 -0.08 4.01
N VAL A 12 4.20 0.05 2.74
CA VAL A 12 3.96 -1.00 1.73
C VAL A 12 4.86 -2.20 1.98
N GLY A 13 6.17 -1.97 2.21
CA GLY A 13 7.14 -3.04 2.42
C GLY A 13 6.77 -3.96 3.59
N ARG A 14 6.37 -3.39 4.73
CA ARG A 14 5.96 -4.16 5.91
C ARG A 14 4.75 -5.06 5.64
N ASN A 15 3.74 -4.56 4.94
CA ASN A 15 2.55 -5.34 4.58
C ASN A 15 2.92 -6.46 3.61
N PHE A 16 3.72 -6.14 2.60
CA PHE A 16 4.15 -7.10 1.59
C PHE A 16 5.05 -8.19 2.19
N CYS A 17 6.08 -7.84 2.96
CA CYS A 17 6.95 -8.81 3.63
C CYS A 17 6.17 -9.71 4.60
N ALA A 18 5.17 -9.17 5.32
CA ALA A 18 4.31 -9.99 6.17
C ALA A 18 3.53 -11.03 5.36
N GLN A 19 2.99 -10.67 4.20
CA GLN A 19 2.27 -11.61 3.34
C GLN A 19 3.21 -12.62 2.67
N LEU A 20 4.38 -12.20 2.20
CA LEU A 20 5.41 -13.13 1.70
C LEU A 20 5.80 -14.18 2.75
N ASN A 21 5.96 -13.76 4.01
CA ASN A 21 6.22 -14.67 5.13
C ASN A 21 5.06 -15.62 5.40
N ASN A 22 3.79 -15.17 5.26
CA ASN A 22 2.63 -16.05 5.36
C ASN A 22 2.61 -17.10 4.25
N ILE A 23 2.97 -16.74 3.02
CA ILE A 23 3.09 -17.67 1.90
C ILE A 23 4.22 -18.66 2.17
N LYS A 24 5.44 -18.18 2.48
CA LYS A 24 6.62 -18.99 2.78
C LYS A 24 6.34 -20.05 3.86
N ASN A 25 5.56 -19.68 4.89
CA ASN A 25 5.22 -20.54 6.02
C ASN A 25 3.94 -21.37 5.81
N GLY A 26 3.35 -21.38 4.61
CA GLY A 26 2.15 -22.16 4.27
C GLY A 26 0.85 -21.68 4.96
N LYS A 27 0.83 -20.44 5.49
CA LYS A 27 -0.34 -19.86 6.16
C LYS A 27 -1.33 -19.23 5.18
N ALA A 28 -0.87 -18.77 4.01
CA ALA A 28 -1.69 -18.16 2.97
C ALA A 28 -2.09 -19.22 1.92
N ARG A 29 -3.23 -19.88 2.13
CA ARG A 29 -3.68 -21.02 1.31
C ARG A 29 -4.00 -20.66 -0.14
N CYS A 30 -4.44 -19.43 -0.40
CA CYS A 30 -4.77 -18.94 -1.75
C CYS A 30 -3.55 -18.81 -2.69
N TYR A 31 -2.32 -18.85 -2.15
CA TYR A 31 -1.07 -18.72 -2.90
C TYR A 31 -0.18 -19.96 -2.77
N GLY A 32 -0.77 -21.14 -2.57
CA GLY A 32 -0.05 -22.40 -2.29
C GLY A 32 0.84 -22.91 -3.43
N ASP A 33 0.70 -22.37 -4.63
CA ASP A 33 1.52 -22.63 -5.82
C ASP A 33 2.86 -21.85 -5.81
N LEU A 34 2.96 -20.79 -5.00
CA LEU A 34 4.13 -19.91 -4.93
C LEU A 34 5.13 -20.42 -3.88
N LYS A 35 6.34 -20.77 -4.33
CA LYS A 35 7.44 -21.22 -3.44
C LYS A 35 8.45 -20.11 -3.23
N ILE A 36 8.54 -19.62 -1.98
CA ILE A 36 9.48 -18.59 -1.55
C ILE A 36 10.56 -19.23 -0.72
N ASP A 37 11.83 -19.12 -1.16
CA ASP A 37 13.00 -19.64 -0.45
C ASP A 37 13.52 -18.61 0.55
N GLU A 38 13.83 -17.39 0.08
CA GLU A 38 14.38 -16.30 0.88
C GLU A 38 13.64 -14.99 0.62
N ILE A 39 13.50 -14.18 1.67
CA ILE A 39 13.01 -12.81 1.61
C ILE A 39 14.11 -11.91 2.15
N PHE A 40 14.70 -11.09 1.28
CA PHE A 40 15.74 -10.13 1.62
C PHE A 40 15.10 -8.77 1.90
N GLU A 41 15.05 -8.38 3.16
CA GLU A 41 14.42 -7.15 3.64
C GLU A 41 15.46 -6.04 3.78
N TYR A 42 15.66 -5.24 2.71
CA TYR A 42 16.60 -4.13 2.69
C TYR A 42 15.93 -2.82 3.16
N ASP A 43 16.55 -2.16 4.14
CA ASP A 43 16.08 -0.87 4.66
C ASP A 43 17.27 0.01 5.13
N LEU A 44 16.99 1.14 5.78
CA LEU A 44 17.98 2.16 6.18
C LEU A 44 19.13 1.65 7.07
N ASP A 45 18.93 0.55 7.80
CA ASP A 45 19.94 -0.09 8.65
C ASP A 45 20.69 -1.23 7.94
N SER A 46 20.36 -1.51 6.69
CA SER A 46 21.07 -2.51 5.87
C SER A 46 22.36 -1.94 5.29
N THR A 47 23.34 -2.81 5.06
CA THR A 47 24.65 -2.41 4.54
C THR A 47 24.75 -2.55 3.02
N SER A 48 25.76 -1.91 2.41
CA SER A 48 26.07 -2.04 0.98
C SER A 48 26.47 -3.49 0.61
N GLU A 49 27.15 -4.18 1.52
CA GLU A 49 27.53 -5.59 1.34
C GLU A 49 26.31 -6.52 1.31
N GLN A 50 25.30 -6.24 2.15
CA GLN A 50 24.04 -6.97 2.10
C GLN A 50 23.32 -6.73 0.76
N LEU A 51 23.25 -5.48 0.28
CA LEU A 51 22.66 -5.17 -1.03
C LEU A 51 23.38 -5.95 -2.14
N ASP A 52 24.71 -5.96 -2.13
CA ASP A 52 25.52 -6.62 -3.14
C ASP A 52 25.22 -8.12 -3.20
N VAL A 53 25.23 -8.80 -2.04
CA VAL A 53 24.93 -10.24 -1.95
C VAL A 53 23.48 -10.55 -2.33
N TRP A 54 22.54 -9.73 -1.93
CA TRP A 54 21.13 -9.96 -2.20
C TRP A 54 20.77 -9.69 -3.66
N CYS A 55 21.36 -8.66 -4.28
CA CYS A 55 21.23 -8.43 -5.72
C CYS A 55 21.78 -9.58 -6.55
N GLN A 56 22.87 -10.24 -6.10
CA GLN A 56 23.41 -11.42 -6.76
C GLN A 56 22.42 -12.59 -6.74
N LYS A 57 21.67 -12.76 -5.64
CA LYS A 57 20.81 -13.94 -5.39
C LYS A 57 19.34 -13.74 -5.74
N ALA A 58 18.91 -12.49 -5.93
CA ALA A 58 17.51 -12.17 -6.14
C ALA A 58 16.96 -12.82 -7.43
N SER A 59 15.77 -13.40 -7.33
CA SER A 59 14.95 -13.87 -8.45
C SER A 59 13.89 -12.85 -8.86
N PHE A 60 13.60 -11.88 -7.97
CA PHE A 60 12.68 -10.74 -8.19
C PHE A 60 13.05 -9.62 -7.23
N VAL A 61 12.94 -8.37 -7.67
CA VAL A 61 13.22 -7.19 -6.85
C VAL A 61 12.01 -6.26 -6.81
N PHE A 62 11.56 -5.93 -5.59
CA PHE A 62 10.56 -4.88 -5.33
C PHE A 62 11.25 -3.64 -4.76
N ASN A 63 11.37 -2.59 -5.57
CA ASN A 63 11.92 -1.32 -5.12
C ASN A 63 10.80 -0.44 -4.56
N LEU A 64 10.55 -0.57 -3.24
CA LEU A 64 9.58 0.20 -2.47
C LEU A 64 10.24 1.33 -1.67
N ALA A 65 11.57 1.35 -1.62
CA ALA A 65 12.32 2.43 -0.98
C ALA A 65 12.04 3.78 -1.67
N GLY A 66 11.81 4.79 -0.86
CA GLY A 66 11.59 6.14 -1.37
C GLY A 66 11.35 7.15 -0.25
N VAL A 67 11.67 8.40 -0.53
CA VAL A 67 11.47 9.55 0.36
C VAL A 67 10.22 10.30 -0.07
N ASN A 68 9.28 10.50 0.88
CA ASN A 68 8.00 11.16 0.63
C ASN A 68 7.89 12.53 1.31
N ARG A 69 8.62 12.74 2.42
CA ARG A 69 8.66 14.01 3.17
C ARG A 69 10.09 14.28 3.64
N PRO A 70 10.93 14.79 2.75
CA PRO A 70 12.28 15.16 3.09
C PRO A 70 12.29 16.45 3.94
N LYS A 71 13.42 16.70 4.58
CA LYS A 71 13.69 17.99 5.22
C LYS A 71 14.13 19.04 4.18
N ASP A 72 14.76 18.59 3.10
CA ASP A 72 15.25 19.38 1.98
C ASP A 72 14.82 18.73 0.65
N ASN A 73 14.51 19.56 -0.35
CA ASN A 73 14.07 19.07 -1.67
C ASN A 73 15.12 18.20 -2.38
N ASP A 74 16.40 18.41 -2.12
CA ASP A 74 17.48 17.59 -2.67
C ASP A 74 17.43 16.13 -2.21
N GLU A 75 16.83 15.88 -1.04
CA GLU A 75 16.65 14.52 -0.52
C GLU A 75 15.68 13.70 -1.39
N PHE A 76 14.74 14.34 -2.11
CA PHE A 76 13.88 13.61 -3.05
C PHE A 76 14.69 12.93 -4.15
N MET A 77 15.61 13.67 -4.77
CA MET A 77 16.45 13.11 -5.83
C MET A 77 17.43 12.08 -5.29
N LYS A 78 18.08 12.36 -4.15
CA LYS A 78 19.01 11.40 -3.52
C LYS A 78 18.32 10.11 -3.10
N GLY A 79 17.16 10.20 -2.44
CA GLY A 79 16.43 9.05 -1.89
C GLY A 79 15.66 8.26 -2.94
N ASN A 80 15.06 8.92 -3.94
CA ASN A 80 14.25 8.23 -4.94
C ASN A 80 15.08 7.81 -6.17
N PHE A 81 15.88 8.70 -6.73
CA PHE A 81 16.70 8.42 -7.92
C PHE A 81 18.06 7.83 -7.54
N GLY A 82 18.77 8.39 -6.57
CA GLY A 82 20.12 7.96 -6.22
C GLY A 82 20.18 6.51 -5.73
N PHE A 83 19.28 6.13 -4.82
CA PHE A 83 19.20 4.73 -4.36
C PHE A 83 18.77 3.79 -5.50
N ALA A 84 17.80 4.20 -6.32
CA ALA A 84 17.36 3.41 -7.47
C ALA A 84 18.53 3.15 -8.44
N SER A 85 19.39 4.15 -8.72
CA SER A 85 20.61 3.97 -9.52
C SER A 85 21.56 2.95 -8.90
N THR A 86 21.85 3.09 -7.59
CA THR A 86 22.72 2.15 -6.87
C THR A 86 22.21 0.70 -6.95
N LEU A 87 20.90 0.48 -6.77
CA LEU A 87 20.27 -0.83 -6.87
C LEU A 87 20.46 -1.45 -8.27
N LEU A 88 20.11 -0.67 -9.32
CA LEU A 88 20.19 -1.16 -10.70
C LEU A 88 21.65 -1.38 -11.15
N ASP A 89 22.58 -0.54 -10.74
CA ASP A 89 24.02 -0.71 -11.01
C ASP A 89 24.57 -1.96 -10.32
N THR A 90 24.08 -2.26 -9.10
CA THR A 90 24.46 -3.50 -8.39
C THR A 90 23.93 -4.75 -9.10
N LEU A 91 22.69 -4.71 -9.60
CA LEU A 91 22.15 -5.81 -10.42
C LEU A 91 22.95 -5.98 -11.73
N LYS A 92 23.31 -4.89 -12.42
CA LYS A 92 24.18 -4.92 -13.62
C LYS A 92 25.56 -5.52 -13.31
N LYS A 93 26.18 -5.15 -12.19
CA LYS A 93 27.48 -5.69 -11.74
C LYS A 93 27.43 -7.22 -11.66
N HIS A 94 26.35 -7.79 -11.15
CA HIS A 94 26.16 -9.23 -11.04
C HIS A 94 25.55 -9.88 -12.29
N ARG A 95 25.28 -9.11 -13.36
CA ARG A 95 24.58 -9.58 -14.55
C ARG A 95 23.23 -10.24 -14.22
N ASN A 96 22.59 -9.79 -13.15
CA ASN A 96 21.30 -10.31 -12.73
C ASN A 96 20.20 -9.52 -13.45
N THR A 97 19.48 -10.18 -14.35
CA THR A 97 18.38 -9.63 -15.15
C THR A 97 17.01 -10.10 -14.63
N CYS A 98 16.91 -10.41 -13.35
CA CYS A 98 15.62 -10.76 -12.74
C CYS A 98 14.61 -9.61 -12.89
N PRO A 99 13.30 -9.90 -12.87
CA PRO A 99 12.28 -8.86 -12.91
C PRO A 99 12.45 -7.85 -11.78
N VAL A 100 12.25 -6.56 -12.11
CA VAL A 100 12.34 -5.45 -11.15
C VAL A 100 11.07 -4.63 -11.16
N MET A 101 10.49 -4.38 -9.99
CA MET A 101 9.32 -3.54 -9.79
C MET A 101 9.71 -2.22 -9.17
N LEU A 102 9.17 -1.12 -9.68
CA LEU A 102 9.30 0.23 -9.12
C LEU A 102 7.96 0.71 -8.56
N SER A 103 7.93 1.05 -7.28
CA SER A 103 6.87 1.84 -6.67
C SER A 103 7.01 3.30 -7.09
N SER A 104 6.24 3.71 -8.10
CA SER A 104 6.09 5.10 -8.52
C SER A 104 4.82 5.72 -7.93
N SER A 105 4.39 6.85 -8.43
CA SER A 105 3.25 7.61 -7.94
C SER A 105 2.48 8.23 -9.11
N ALA A 106 1.17 8.39 -8.95
CA ALA A 106 0.35 9.19 -9.85
C ALA A 106 0.90 10.61 -10.07
N GLN A 107 1.63 11.16 -9.07
CA GLN A 107 2.29 12.46 -9.19
C GLN A 107 3.41 12.49 -10.25
N ALA A 108 3.96 11.34 -10.64
CA ALA A 108 4.95 11.25 -11.72
C ALA A 108 4.36 11.55 -13.11
N SER A 109 3.03 11.65 -13.24
CA SER A 109 2.39 12.14 -14.47
C SER A 109 2.73 13.60 -14.78
N LEU A 110 3.05 14.39 -13.75
CA LEU A 110 3.31 15.84 -13.83
C LEU A 110 2.19 16.62 -14.52
N THR A 111 0.94 16.14 -14.39
CA THR A 111 -0.25 16.76 -14.98
C THR A 111 -1.16 17.38 -13.93
N GLY A 112 -1.97 18.36 -14.32
CA GLY A 112 -2.92 19.03 -13.46
C GLY A 112 -2.26 19.59 -12.19
N ARG A 113 -2.81 19.27 -11.02
CA ARG A 113 -2.29 19.71 -9.71
C ARG A 113 -0.87 19.24 -9.39
N PHE A 114 -0.35 18.27 -10.13
CA PHE A 114 0.99 17.70 -9.93
C PHE A 114 2.07 18.29 -10.83
N GLY A 115 1.72 19.24 -11.73
CA GLY A 115 2.64 19.83 -12.71
C GLY A 115 3.94 20.40 -12.11
N ASN A 116 3.88 20.92 -10.88
CA ASN A 116 5.02 21.49 -10.16
C ASN A 116 5.52 20.62 -8.98
N SER A 117 5.18 19.35 -8.93
CA SER A 117 5.55 18.44 -7.85
C SER A 117 7.03 18.04 -7.96
N GLU A 118 7.88 18.49 -7.02
CA GLU A 118 9.27 18.01 -6.90
C GLU A 118 9.34 16.52 -6.63
N TYR A 119 8.43 16.02 -5.76
CA TYR A 119 8.26 14.59 -5.55
C TYR A 119 7.89 13.87 -6.84
N GLY A 120 6.92 14.40 -7.61
CA GLY A 120 6.55 13.86 -8.92
C GLY A 120 7.72 13.79 -9.89
N ARG A 121 8.55 14.86 -9.96
CA ARG A 121 9.78 14.90 -10.80
C ARG A 121 10.77 13.82 -10.38
N SER A 122 11.00 13.63 -9.08
CA SER A 122 11.92 12.60 -8.60
C SER A 122 11.43 11.18 -8.91
N LYS A 123 10.12 10.94 -8.78
CA LYS A 123 9.51 9.65 -9.17
C LYS A 123 9.60 9.42 -10.69
N LYS A 124 9.34 10.46 -11.49
CA LYS A 124 9.47 10.37 -12.95
C LYS A 124 10.90 10.05 -13.40
N ALA A 125 11.90 10.67 -12.77
CA ALA A 125 13.29 10.34 -13.03
C ALA A 125 13.62 8.86 -12.70
N GLY A 126 13.05 8.34 -11.60
CA GLY A 126 13.14 6.92 -11.26
C GLY A 126 12.49 6.01 -12.32
N GLU A 127 11.30 6.37 -12.82
CA GLU A 127 10.63 5.63 -13.90
C GLU A 127 11.52 5.55 -15.15
N ASP A 128 12.08 6.67 -15.59
CA ASP A 128 12.93 6.75 -16.78
C ASP A 128 14.18 5.88 -16.61
N LEU A 129 14.79 5.89 -15.40
CA LEU A 129 15.94 5.06 -15.08
C LEU A 129 15.62 3.57 -15.17
N PHE A 130 14.50 3.12 -14.58
CA PHE A 130 14.08 1.72 -14.62
C PHE A 130 13.72 1.26 -16.03
N LEU A 131 13.00 2.07 -16.80
CA LEU A 131 12.67 1.77 -18.19
C LEU A 131 13.92 1.69 -19.07
N GLN A 132 14.92 2.56 -18.84
CA GLN A 132 16.20 2.49 -19.54
C GLN A 132 16.97 1.23 -19.15
N TYR A 133 17.00 0.87 -17.86
CA TYR A 133 17.61 -0.38 -17.36
C TYR A 133 17.02 -1.61 -18.08
N GLY A 134 15.69 -1.67 -18.25
CA GLY A 134 15.04 -2.76 -18.98
C GLY A 134 15.48 -2.85 -20.44
N LYS A 135 15.62 -1.69 -21.11
CA LYS A 135 16.12 -1.66 -22.51
C LYS A 135 17.58 -2.12 -22.62
N ASP A 136 18.43 -1.70 -21.66
CA ASP A 136 19.86 -2.01 -21.68
C ASP A 136 20.17 -3.48 -21.37
N THR A 137 19.36 -4.11 -20.52
CA THR A 137 19.66 -5.43 -19.95
C THR A 137 18.74 -6.54 -20.41
N GLY A 138 17.58 -6.20 -20.97
CA GLY A 138 16.50 -7.15 -21.28
C GLY A 138 15.70 -7.59 -20.04
N ALA A 139 15.95 -7.02 -18.86
CA ALA A 139 15.21 -7.33 -17.64
C ALA A 139 13.75 -6.87 -17.78
N LYS A 140 12.82 -7.67 -17.25
CA LYS A 140 11.40 -7.29 -17.13
C LYS A 140 11.26 -6.18 -16.09
N VAL A 141 10.73 -5.03 -16.51
CA VAL A 141 10.50 -3.86 -15.66
C VAL A 141 9.01 -3.64 -15.47
N LEU A 142 8.59 -3.44 -14.21
CA LEU A 142 7.22 -3.21 -13.78
C LEU A 142 7.16 -1.87 -13.05
N VAL A 143 6.59 -0.84 -13.67
CA VAL A 143 6.46 0.50 -13.09
C VAL A 143 5.02 0.74 -12.69
N TYR A 144 4.75 0.80 -11.38
CA TYR A 144 3.43 1.05 -10.83
C TYR A 144 3.29 2.51 -10.36
N ARG A 145 2.35 3.25 -10.93
CA ARG A 145 1.96 4.59 -10.48
C ARG A 145 0.82 4.48 -9.48
N PHE A 146 1.13 4.42 -8.20
CA PHE A 146 0.12 4.29 -7.17
C PHE A 146 -0.64 5.60 -6.93
N PRO A 147 -1.99 5.52 -6.75
CA PRO A 147 -2.79 6.60 -6.19
C PRO A 147 -2.53 6.73 -4.67
N ASN A 148 -3.47 7.33 -3.92
CA ASN A 148 -3.33 7.42 -2.47
C ASN A 148 -3.52 6.06 -1.81
N LEU A 149 -2.50 5.59 -1.10
CA LEU A 149 -2.53 4.32 -0.39
C LEU A 149 -3.08 4.46 1.03
N TYR A 150 -3.83 3.46 1.48
CA TYR A 150 -4.32 3.38 2.85
C TYR A 150 -4.40 1.92 3.33
N GLY A 151 -4.48 1.73 4.65
CA GLY A 151 -4.60 0.42 5.28
C GLY A 151 -3.85 0.33 6.61
N LYS A 152 -3.81 -0.88 7.16
CA LYS A 152 -3.10 -1.17 8.42
C LYS A 152 -1.63 -0.79 8.34
N TRP A 153 -1.09 -0.27 9.46
CA TRP A 153 0.30 0.19 9.61
C TRP A 153 0.69 1.43 8.81
N CYS A 154 -0.26 2.08 8.13
CA CYS A 154 0.00 3.40 7.57
C CYS A 154 0.17 4.41 8.70
N ARG A 155 1.24 5.24 8.64
CA ARG A 155 1.55 6.19 9.71
C ARG A 155 0.55 7.35 9.71
N PRO A 156 -0.18 7.58 10.81
CA PRO A 156 -1.07 8.74 10.93
C PRO A 156 -0.27 10.04 11.00
N ASN A 157 -0.90 11.16 10.69
CA ASN A 157 -0.29 12.49 10.67
C ASN A 157 0.98 12.58 9.79
N TYR A 158 1.04 11.77 8.74
CA TYR A 158 2.16 11.75 7.80
C TYR A 158 1.69 12.01 6.36
N ASN A 159 1.31 11.02 5.58
CA ASN A 159 0.95 11.17 4.17
C ASN A 159 -0.43 10.64 3.80
N SER A 160 -1.24 10.20 4.75
CA SER A 160 -2.55 9.62 4.48
C SER A 160 -3.63 10.30 5.34
N ALA A 161 -4.59 10.93 4.70
CA ALA A 161 -5.78 11.46 5.37
C ALA A 161 -6.56 10.32 6.04
N VAL A 162 -6.74 9.19 5.36
CA VAL A 162 -7.44 8.00 5.89
C VAL A 162 -6.78 7.50 7.18
N ALA A 163 -5.45 7.34 7.19
CA ALA A 163 -4.73 6.89 8.38
C ALA A 163 -4.87 7.88 9.54
N THR A 164 -4.83 9.18 9.24
CA THR A 164 -5.00 10.25 10.23
C THR A 164 -6.41 10.25 10.81
N PHE A 165 -7.45 10.15 9.97
CA PHE A 165 -8.83 10.11 10.42
C PHE A 165 -9.13 8.85 11.22
N CYS A 166 -8.70 7.68 10.74
CA CYS A 166 -8.84 6.41 11.49
C CYS A 166 -8.21 6.50 12.88
N ASN A 167 -6.96 6.96 12.95
CA ASN A 167 -6.26 7.11 14.23
C ASN A 167 -6.95 8.10 15.17
N ASN A 168 -7.32 9.27 14.64
CA ASN A 168 -7.86 10.33 15.48
C ASN A 168 -9.25 9.94 16.03
N ILE A 169 -10.15 9.45 15.18
CA ILE A 169 -11.48 9.01 15.60
C ILE A 169 -11.38 7.82 16.56
N ALA A 170 -10.50 6.83 16.30
CA ALA A 170 -10.28 5.71 17.20
C ALA A 170 -9.80 6.13 18.60
N ASN A 171 -9.07 7.25 18.70
CA ASN A 171 -8.51 7.77 19.95
C ASN A 171 -9.24 9.01 20.50
N ASP A 172 -10.46 9.31 20.04
CA ASP A 172 -11.26 10.49 20.42
C ASP A 172 -10.52 11.82 20.23
N LEU A 173 -9.63 11.89 19.24
CA LEU A 173 -8.91 13.10 18.86
C LEU A 173 -9.68 13.87 17.79
N PRO A 174 -9.57 15.20 17.75
CA PRO A 174 -10.23 16.00 16.74
C PRO A 174 -9.69 15.70 15.34
N ILE A 175 -10.56 15.77 14.36
CA ILE A 175 -10.23 15.76 12.92
C ILE A 175 -10.56 17.09 12.30
N GLN A 176 -9.83 17.48 11.27
CA GLN A 176 -10.10 18.66 10.48
C GLN A 176 -10.30 18.26 9.01
N VAL A 177 -11.46 18.57 8.47
CA VAL A 177 -11.79 18.41 7.05
C VAL A 177 -12.06 19.80 6.50
N ASN A 178 -11.18 20.30 5.64
CA ASN A 178 -11.32 21.65 5.08
C ASN A 178 -12.42 21.71 4.04
N ASP A 179 -12.55 20.70 3.20
CA ASP A 179 -13.58 20.55 2.19
C ASP A 179 -13.99 19.07 2.09
N PRO A 180 -15.22 18.73 2.58
CA PRO A 180 -15.70 17.34 2.54
C PRO A 180 -15.99 16.83 1.13
N CYS A 181 -16.13 17.71 0.13
CA CYS A 181 -16.40 17.31 -1.25
C CYS A 181 -15.16 16.92 -2.04
N VAL A 182 -13.96 17.06 -1.48
CA VAL A 182 -12.72 16.65 -2.15
C VAL A 182 -12.72 15.15 -2.35
N GLU A 183 -12.70 14.70 -3.61
CA GLU A 183 -12.61 13.31 -3.99
C GLU A 183 -11.15 12.84 -4.01
N LEU A 184 -10.92 11.66 -3.45
CA LEU A 184 -9.64 10.94 -3.48
C LEU A 184 -9.80 9.63 -4.22
N GLU A 185 -8.83 9.31 -5.06
CA GLU A 185 -8.64 7.96 -5.54
C GLU A 185 -7.76 7.19 -4.55
N LEU A 186 -8.29 6.11 -4.00
CA LEU A 186 -7.71 5.33 -2.90
C LEU A 186 -7.46 3.89 -3.33
N LEU A 187 -6.27 3.38 -3.00
CA LEU A 187 -5.88 1.98 -3.17
C LEU A 187 -5.62 1.36 -1.80
N TYR A 188 -6.36 0.30 -1.49
CA TYR A 188 -6.22 -0.43 -0.24
C TYR A 188 -4.96 -1.30 -0.25
N ILE A 189 -4.28 -1.36 0.89
CA ILE A 189 -2.97 -2.02 0.97
C ILE A 189 -3.00 -3.51 0.64
N ASP A 190 -4.06 -4.24 1.03
CA ASP A 190 -4.11 -5.68 0.75
C ASP A 190 -4.41 -5.94 -0.74
N ASP A 191 -5.23 -5.10 -1.42
CA ASP A 191 -5.43 -5.18 -2.87
C ASP A 191 -4.12 -4.91 -3.64
N LEU A 192 -3.29 -3.98 -3.15
CA LEU A 192 -1.95 -3.75 -3.69
C LEU A 192 -1.03 -4.95 -3.48
N VAL A 193 -1.05 -5.54 -2.28
CA VAL A 193 -0.24 -6.74 -1.96
C VAL A 193 -0.62 -7.90 -2.86
N ASP A 194 -1.91 -8.10 -3.13
CA ASP A 194 -2.39 -9.14 -4.05
C ASP A 194 -1.89 -8.90 -5.48
N GLU A 195 -1.94 -7.66 -5.98
CA GLU A 195 -1.38 -7.29 -7.29
C GLU A 195 0.14 -7.54 -7.36
N MET A 196 0.88 -7.22 -6.29
CA MET A 196 2.32 -7.49 -6.22
C MET A 196 2.61 -9.01 -6.26
N ILE A 197 1.73 -9.84 -5.70
CA ILE A 197 1.84 -11.30 -5.77
C ILE A 197 1.50 -11.80 -7.19
N HIS A 198 0.50 -11.21 -7.86
CA HIS A 198 0.22 -11.48 -9.28
C HIS A 198 1.45 -11.15 -10.13
N ALA A 199 2.14 -10.04 -9.86
CA ALA A 199 3.38 -9.69 -10.54
C ALA A 199 4.49 -10.74 -10.35
N LEU A 200 4.61 -11.37 -9.16
CA LEU A 200 5.53 -12.49 -8.92
C LEU A 200 5.23 -13.71 -9.78
N LYS A 201 3.96 -13.92 -10.11
CA LYS A 201 3.51 -15.01 -10.99
C LYS A 201 3.62 -14.67 -12.48
N GLY A 202 3.92 -13.43 -12.81
CA GLY A 202 3.92 -12.92 -14.19
C GLY A 202 2.52 -12.58 -14.70
N GLU A 203 1.57 -12.36 -13.81
CA GLU A 203 0.15 -12.06 -14.06
C GLU A 203 -0.18 -10.59 -13.74
N GLU A 204 0.81 -9.70 -13.80
CA GLU A 204 0.62 -8.27 -13.54
C GLU A 204 -0.34 -7.61 -14.51
N HIS A 205 -1.13 -6.65 -14.02
CA HIS A 205 -2.01 -5.82 -14.86
C HIS A 205 -1.23 -4.67 -15.47
N ARG A 206 -1.23 -4.59 -16.81
CA ARG A 206 -0.50 -3.56 -17.57
C ARG A 206 -1.41 -2.50 -18.16
N CYS A 207 -0.87 -1.29 -18.32
CA CYS A 207 -1.59 -0.14 -18.86
C CYS A 207 -0.66 0.87 -19.54
N GLU A 208 -1.29 1.84 -20.20
CA GLU A 208 -0.74 3.17 -20.48
C GLU A 208 -1.50 4.22 -19.64
N PHE A 209 -0.88 5.38 -19.42
CA PHE A 209 -1.50 6.52 -18.76
C PHE A 209 -1.69 7.67 -19.74
N GLU A 210 -2.89 8.24 -19.75
CA GLU A 210 -3.16 9.56 -20.33
C GLU A 210 -3.46 10.53 -19.17
N GLY A 211 -2.46 11.35 -18.83
CA GLY A 211 -2.52 12.14 -17.59
C GLY A 211 -2.57 11.26 -16.35
N LEU A 212 -3.71 11.21 -15.69
CA LEU A 212 -4.00 10.34 -14.53
C LEU A 212 -4.87 9.13 -14.90
N ASP A 213 -5.48 9.14 -16.07
CA ASP A 213 -6.39 8.09 -16.49
C ASP A 213 -5.63 6.84 -16.90
N VAL A 214 -6.12 5.69 -16.42
CA VAL A 214 -5.54 4.37 -16.66
C VAL A 214 -6.21 3.76 -17.88
N HIS A 215 -5.42 3.39 -18.88
CA HIS A 215 -5.88 2.67 -20.08
C HIS A 215 -5.28 1.26 -20.07
N PRO A 216 -6.04 0.21 -19.67
CA PRO A 216 -5.55 -1.17 -19.65
C PRO A 216 -5.07 -1.61 -21.02
N LEU A 217 -3.85 -2.16 -21.09
CA LEU A 217 -3.22 -2.59 -22.34
C LEU A 217 -2.22 -3.71 -22.03
N VAL A 218 -2.36 -4.87 -22.65
CA VAL A 218 -1.53 -6.07 -22.38
C VAL A 218 -0.03 -5.79 -22.50
N GLU A 219 0.37 -5.05 -23.53
CA GLU A 219 1.77 -4.64 -23.77
C GLU A 219 2.06 -3.22 -23.25
N GLY A 220 1.26 -2.77 -22.27
CA GLY A 220 1.43 -1.45 -21.68
C GLY A 220 2.78 -1.30 -20.98
N ARG A 221 3.32 -0.09 -21.03
CA ARG A 221 4.61 0.27 -20.44
C ARG A 221 4.58 0.31 -18.93
N TYR A 222 3.41 0.63 -18.35
CA TYR A 222 3.17 0.74 -16.92
C TYR A 222 2.34 -0.43 -16.41
N CYS A 223 2.28 -0.53 -15.08
CA CYS A 223 1.39 -1.44 -14.38
C CYS A 223 0.44 -0.66 -13.46
N TYR A 224 -0.71 -1.25 -13.15
CA TYR A 224 -1.71 -0.67 -12.26
C TYR A 224 -2.37 -1.74 -11.40
N CYS A 225 -2.96 -1.34 -10.28
CA CYS A 225 -3.84 -2.19 -9.50
C CYS A 225 -5.29 -1.97 -9.97
N PRO A 226 -6.02 -3.01 -10.38
CA PRO A 226 -7.35 -2.86 -10.96
C PRO A 226 -8.43 -2.44 -9.95
N VAL A 227 -8.15 -2.59 -8.64
CA VAL A 227 -9.10 -2.28 -7.57
C VAL A 227 -8.73 -0.97 -6.91
N THR A 228 -9.40 0.12 -7.29
CA THR A 228 -9.32 1.42 -6.62
C THR A 228 -10.72 1.94 -6.30
N HIS A 229 -10.81 2.89 -5.37
CA HIS A 229 -12.06 3.50 -4.96
C HIS A 229 -11.96 5.02 -5.03
N LYS A 230 -12.92 5.67 -5.68
CA LYS A 230 -13.09 7.12 -5.68
C LYS A 230 -14.13 7.47 -4.63
N VAL A 231 -13.73 8.23 -3.62
CA VAL A 231 -14.55 8.59 -2.47
C VAL A 231 -14.20 10.01 -2.00
N THR A 232 -15.18 10.71 -1.43
CA THR A 232 -14.98 12.03 -0.85
C THR A 232 -14.44 11.94 0.58
N LEU A 233 -13.80 13.01 1.04
CA LEU A 233 -13.37 13.11 2.44
C LEU A 233 -14.56 13.03 3.41
N GLY A 234 -15.72 13.58 3.04
CA GLY A 234 -16.96 13.50 3.83
C GLY A 234 -17.42 12.06 4.01
N GLU A 235 -17.54 11.28 2.92
CA GLU A 235 -17.93 9.87 2.97
C GLU A 235 -17.00 9.04 3.86
N ILE A 236 -15.70 9.30 3.81
CA ILE A 236 -14.72 8.62 4.68
C ILE A 236 -15.03 8.91 6.16
N VAL A 237 -15.25 10.18 6.50
CA VAL A 237 -15.49 10.61 7.88
C VAL A 237 -16.81 10.08 8.41
N ASP A 238 -17.86 10.12 7.60
CA ASP A 238 -19.20 9.63 7.98
C ASP A 238 -19.16 8.12 8.28
N LEU A 239 -18.48 7.34 7.45
CA LEU A 239 -18.28 5.89 7.71
C LEU A 239 -17.49 5.64 8.99
N LEU A 240 -16.41 6.39 9.23
CA LEU A 240 -15.58 6.22 10.42
C LEU A 240 -16.34 6.54 11.71
N HIS A 241 -17.21 7.56 11.70
CA HIS A 241 -18.09 7.87 12.84
C HIS A 241 -19.12 6.74 13.08
N GLN A 242 -19.72 6.18 12.02
CA GLN A 242 -20.61 5.02 12.15
C GLN A 242 -19.88 3.82 12.76
N PHE A 243 -18.64 3.56 12.35
CA PHE A 243 -17.81 2.49 12.93
C PHE A 243 -17.51 2.73 14.40
N ALA A 244 -17.19 3.96 14.79
CA ALA A 244 -16.89 4.31 16.18
C ALA A 244 -18.11 4.21 17.10
N GLU A 245 -19.32 4.44 16.59
CA GLU A 245 -20.57 4.32 17.36
C GLU A 245 -21.08 2.89 17.51
N MET A 246 -20.59 1.93 16.69
CA MET A 246 -21.05 0.54 16.71
C MET A 246 -21.05 -0.13 18.09
N PRO A 247 -20.03 0.06 18.96
CA PRO A 247 -20.06 -0.54 20.31
C PRO A 247 -21.21 -0.04 21.21
N LYS A 248 -21.73 1.17 20.96
CA LYS A 248 -22.84 1.77 21.72
C LYS A 248 -24.18 1.40 21.13
N THR A 249 -24.29 1.38 19.82
CA THR A 249 -25.56 1.13 19.10
C THR A 249 -25.80 -0.34 18.84
N LEU A 250 -24.74 -1.17 18.88
CA LEU A 250 -24.70 -2.57 18.43
C LEU A 250 -25.08 -2.74 16.96
N MET A 251 -25.15 -1.63 16.20
CA MET A 251 -25.49 -1.59 14.79
C MET A 251 -24.23 -1.70 13.95
N ILE A 252 -24.10 -2.76 13.15
CA ILE A 252 -23.04 -2.88 12.16
C ILE A 252 -23.45 -2.05 10.93
N PRO A 253 -22.65 -1.07 10.50
CA PRO A 253 -22.88 -0.36 9.25
C PRO A 253 -22.89 -1.31 8.06
N GLU A 254 -23.51 -0.89 6.96
CA GLU A 254 -23.48 -1.66 5.73
C GLU A 254 -22.05 -1.71 5.16
N ILE A 255 -21.48 -2.91 5.17
CA ILE A 255 -20.10 -3.18 4.71
C ILE A 255 -20.08 -4.34 3.70
N PRO A 256 -20.66 -4.17 2.50
CA PRO A 256 -20.70 -5.22 1.49
C PRO A 256 -19.31 -5.78 1.18
N ALA A 257 -19.26 -7.06 0.78
CA ALA A 257 -18.02 -7.67 0.32
C ALA A 257 -17.41 -6.82 -0.83
N ASP A 258 -16.09 -6.68 -0.82
CA ASP A 258 -15.32 -5.92 -1.82
C ASP A 258 -15.62 -4.41 -1.89
N SER A 259 -16.41 -3.87 -0.96
CA SER A 259 -16.69 -2.43 -0.88
C SER A 259 -15.54 -1.65 -0.24
N PHE A 260 -15.51 -0.35 -0.53
CA PHE A 260 -14.65 0.61 0.19
C PHE A 260 -14.93 0.59 1.69
N ALA A 261 -16.22 0.56 2.08
CA ALA A 261 -16.62 0.55 3.49
C ALA A 261 -16.01 -0.63 4.27
N LYS A 262 -15.98 -1.84 3.69
CA LYS A 262 -15.36 -3.01 4.32
C LYS A 262 -13.85 -2.86 4.49
N ARG A 263 -13.16 -2.35 3.50
CA ARG A 263 -11.71 -2.07 3.53
C ARG A 263 -11.37 -0.98 4.54
N LEU A 264 -12.19 0.08 4.58
CA LEU A 264 -12.06 1.15 5.54
C LEU A 264 -12.31 0.66 6.97
N TYR A 265 -13.33 -0.19 7.18
CA TYR A 265 -13.60 -0.80 8.48
C TYR A 265 -12.41 -1.64 8.97
N SER A 266 -11.86 -2.51 8.12
CA SER A 266 -10.65 -3.27 8.43
C SER A 266 -9.46 -2.37 8.80
N THR A 267 -9.32 -1.25 8.08
CA THR A 267 -8.30 -0.23 8.37
C THR A 267 -8.54 0.41 9.74
N PHE A 268 -9.78 0.87 10.02
CA PHE A 268 -10.17 1.49 11.28
C PHE A 268 -9.89 0.59 12.48
N LEU A 269 -10.26 -0.69 12.39
CA LEU A 269 -9.99 -1.68 13.46
C LEU A 269 -8.50 -1.80 13.80
N SER A 270 -7.61 -1.60 12.84
CA SER A 270 -6.16 -1.64 13.07
C SER A 270 -5.61 -0.46 13.87
N TYR A 271 -6.39 0.60 14.04
CA TYR A 271 -6.05 1.80 14.85
C TYR A 271 -6.75 1.82 16.20
N LEU A 272 -7.71 0.91 16.45
CA LEU A 272 -8.41 0.86 17.75
C LEU A 272 -7.44 0.50 18.87
N PRO A 273 -7.43 1.27 19.98
CA PRO A 273 -6.80 0.86 21.22
C PRO A 273 -7.41 -0.46 21.73
N LYS A 274 -6.61 -1.27 22.42
CA LYS A 274 -7.09 -2.56 22.98
C LYS A 274 -8.33 -2.40 23.84
N GLU A 275 -8.40 -1.32 24.59
CA GLU A 275 -9.48 -0.99 25.52
C GLU A 275 -10.80 -0.71 24.79
N LYS A 276 -10.74 -0.25 23.55
CA LYS A 276 -11.92 0.01 22.69
C LYS A 276 -12.28 -1.15 21.78
N ALA A 277 -11.37 -2.12 21.61
CA ALA A 277 -11.62 -3.32 20.80
C ALA A 277 -12.52 -4.34 21.54
N ILE A 278 -12.68 -4.18 22.85
CA ILE A 278 -13.52 -5.04 23.72
C ILE A 278 -14.55 -4.14 24.38
N PHE A 279 -15.82 -4.51 24.30
CA PHE A 279 -16.91 -3.78 24.95
C PHE A 279 -17.90 -4.77 25.56
N ASP A 280 -18.51 -4.35 26.66
CA ASP A 280 -19.48 -5.15 27.41
C ASP A 280 -20.84 -5.09 26.73
N LEU A 281 -21.52 -6.24 26.69
CA LEU A 281 -22.90 -6.35 26.25
C LEU A 281 -23.86 -6.28 27.45
N LYS A 282 -24.90 -5.47 27.34
CA LYS A 282 -25.92 -5.35 28.37
C LYS A 282 -26.75 -6.63 28.43
N MET A 283 -26.71 -7.29 29.58
CA MET A 283 -27.61 -8.41 29.87
C MET A 283 -28.86 -7.91 30.62
N ASN A 284 -30.02 -8.13 30.06
CA ASN A 284 -31.30 -7.86 30.70
C ASN A 284 -31.78 -9.14 31.38
N VAL A 285 -32.06 -9.10 32.69
CA VAL A 285 -32.47 -10.26 33.49
C VAL A 285 -33.81 -9.97 34.11
N ASP A 286 -34.76 -10.90 33.98
CA ASP A 286 -36.05 -10.90 34.68
C ASP A 286 -36.38 -12.30 35.28
N GLN A 287 -37.60 -12.49 35.84
CA GLN A 287 -38.01 -13.76 36.43
C GLN A 287 -38.13 -14.93 35.42
N ARG A 288 -38.12 -14.64 34.12
CA ARG A 288 -38.25 -15.62 33.04
C ARG A 288 -36.91 -16.08 32.50
N GLY A 289 -35.84 -15.30 32.78
CA GLY A 289 -34.50 -15.60 32.31
C GLY A 289 -33.65 -14.35 32.00
N SER A 290 -32.68 -14.50 31.10
CA SER A 290 -31.81 -13.41 30.67
C SER A 290 -31.80 -13.26 29.14
N PHE A 291 -31.68 -12.04 28.70
CA PHE A 291 -31.52 -11.67 27.27
C PHE A 291 -30.36 -10.70 27.10
N THR A 292 -29.50 -11.02 26.14
CA THR A 292 -28.40 -10.13 25.74
C THR A 292 -28.50 -9.90 24.24
N GLU A 293 -28.66 -8.66 23.85
CA GLU A 293 -28.60 -8.28 22.46
C GLU A 293 -27.14 -8.31 22.01
N LEU A 294 -26.89 -8.98 20.87
CA LEU A 294 -25.60 -8.98 20.19
C LEU A 294 -25.58 -7.82 19.18
N VAL A 295 -24.66 -7.88 18.22
CA VAL A 295 -24.63 -6.93 17.10
C VAL A 295 -25.74 -7.27 16.09
N HIS A 296 -26.31 -6.24 15.46
CA HIS A 296 -27.33 -6.41 14.42
C HIS A 296 -27.04 -5.50 13.21
N THR A 297 -27.67 -5.82 12.09
CA THR A 297 -27.63 -5.05 10.85
C THR A 297 -28.93 -4.28 10.65
N LEU A 298 -28.94 -3.37 9.69
CA LEU A 298 -30.14 -2.59 9.31
C LEU A 298 -31.23 -3.43 8.62
N ASN A 299 -30.90 -4.66 8.18
CA ASN A 299 -31.79 -5.60 7.48
C ASN A 299 -32.07 -6.83 8.33
#